data_3d9b6ea0de1ac5186f6401327895c9e5
#
_entry.id   3d9b6ea0de1ac5186f6401327895c9e5
#
_cell.length_a   1.000
_cell.length_b   1.000
_cell.length_c   1.000
_cell.angle_alpha   90.00
_cell.angle_beta   90.00
_cell.angle_gamma   90.00
#
_symmetry.space_group_name_H-M   'P 1'
#
loop_
_entity.id
_entity.type
_entity.pdbx_description
1 polymer ?
#
loop_
_entity_poly.entity_id
_entity_poly.type
_entity_poly.pdbx_seq_one_letter_code
_entity_poly.pdbx_strand_id
1 'polypeptide(L)'
;MVRDKNSNLTNVFLGVIAVFVLGVMMLQLRDVLLPFVMAVLFSIIFKPVIEWLRSKRVPMVIALFGVLILFSVALFLIGWVLYASTVSFVAELPKYEAKISVIVDGIEASILGWATRFDIPLGEVQWSDAIQLSSVTAAITTGVGSFISFLTTTFLIVLFMLFILGSSGELGTKVRHAFPAQYSDWMSSVLRTVDSQVRQYLVTKTLISLATGALTWLVLFILGVDFALVFGFVAFILNYIPNIGSTLAVVFPFVLTLFQFESLAVPLGVMLGLGGTQMVMGNVIEPRIMGFSLNLSPLLILVSLFLWGWLWGIWGMVLAVPLMATIKIVLENLDGFRPLGKLMEGSLREIPSAYPDAEE
;
A
#
# COMPACT_ATOMS: atom_id res chain seq x y z
N MET A 1 -34.19 -25.97 29.08
CA MET A 1 -33.11 -26.02 28.06
C MET A 1 -32.02 -25.06 28.48
N VAL A 2 -31.13 -25.46 29.38
CA VAL A 2 -29.98 -24.68 29.86
C VAL A 2 -28.91 -24.76 28.77
N ARG A 3 -28.87 -23.82 27.85
CA ARG A 3 -27.85 -23.70 26.83
C ARG A 3 -26.56 -23.31 27.54
N ASP A 4 -25.61 -24.22 27.52
CA ASP A 4 -24.34 -24.19 28.24
C ASP A 4 -23.59 -22.85 28.02
N LYS A 5 -23.64 -21.99 29.04
CA LYS A 5 -22.89 -20.72 29.08
C LYS A 5 -21.37 -20.97 28.96
N ASN A 6 -20.92 -22.13 29.39
CA ASN A 6 -19.51 -22.56 29.31
C ASN A 6 -19.04 -22.86 27.87
N SER A 7 -19.93 -23.45 27.02
CA SER A 7 -19.55 -23.73 25.63
C SER A 7 -19.30 -22.47 24.80
N ASN A 8 -20.05 -21.41 25.06
CA ASN A 8 -19.85 -20.12 24.38
C ASN A 8 -18.53 -19.45 24.77
N LEU A 9 -18.17 -19.51 26.05
CA LEU A 9 -16.92 -18.99 26.57
C LEU A 9 -15.70 -19.73 25.98
N THR A 10 -15.77 -21.05 25.96
CA THR A 10 -14.75 -21.94 25.37
C THR A 10 -14.57 -21.64 23.86
N ASN A 11 -15.66 -21.47 23.11
CA ASN A 11 -15.60 -21.12 21.67
C ASN A 11 -14.98 -19.77 21.43
N VAL A 12 -15.26 -18.76 22.27
CA VAL A 12 -14.63 -17.44 22.19
C VAL A 12 -13.13 -17.52 22.45
N PHE A 13 -12.70 -18.24 23.52
CA PHE A 13 -11.28 -18.43 23.80
C PHE A 13 -10.54 -19.19 22.68
N LEU A 14 -11.14 -20.25 22.15
CA LEU A 14 -10.59 -20.98 21.01
C LEU A 14 -10.50 -20.09 19.77
N GLY A 15 -11.49 -19.23 19.51
CA GLY A 15 -11.47 -18.26 18.43
C GLY A 15 -10.32 -17.25 18.59
N VAL A 16 -10.12 -16.70 19.79
CA VAL A 16 -9.02 -15.77 20.08
C VAL A 16 -7.65 -16.45 19.89
N ILE A 17 -7.49 -17.69 20.40
CA ILE A 17 -6.26 -18.45 20.21
C ILE A 17 -6.02 -18.74 18.74
N ALA A 18 -7.04 -19.13 17.99
CA ALA A 18 -6.92 -19.39 16.56
C ALA A 18 -6.48 -18.14 15.78
N VAL A 19 -7.07 -16.98 16.07
CA VAL A 19 -6.67 -15.70 15.46
C VAL A 19 -5.23 -15.34 15.81
N PHE A 20 -4.82 -15.52 17.06
CA PHE A 20 -3.45 -15.28 17.50
C PHE A 20 -2.45 -16.20 16.79
N VAL A 21 -2.71 -17.50 16.75
CA VAL A 21 -1.87 -18.50 16.07
C VAL A 21 -1.77 -18.16 14.57
N LEU A 22 -2.89 -17.84 13.91
CA LEU A 22 -2.88 -17.39 12.51
C LEU A 22 -2.03 -16.14 12.32
N GLY A 23 -2.13 -15.14 13.20
CA GLY A 23 -1.29 -13.95 13.16
C GLY A 23 0.21 -14.25 13.25
N VAL A 24 0.59 -15.12 14.20
CA VAL A 24 1.99 -15.57 14.34
C VAL A 24 2.46 -16.34 13.10
N MET A 25 1.62 -17.23 12.55
CA MET A 25 1.92 -17.94 11.29
C MET A 25 2.11 -16.95 10.12
N MET A 26 1.25 -15.95 10.00
CA MET A 26 1.38 -14.90 8.96
C MET A 26 2.66 -14.09 9.09
N LEU A 27 3.13 -13.84 10.32
CA LEU A 27 4.42 -13.19 10.57
C LEU A 27 5.60 -14.08 10.18
N GLN A 28 5.58 -15.34 10.59
CA GLN A 28 6.69 -16.27 10.32
C GLN A 28 6.80 -16.69 8.85
N LEU A 29 5.66 -16.80 8.17
CA LEU A 29 5.60 -17.18 6.75
C LEU A 29 5.57 -15.96 5.81
N ARG A 30 5.86 -14.75 6.31
CA ARG A 30 5.74 -13.51 5.53
C ARG A 30 6.53 -13.54 4.22
N ASP A 31 7.72 -14.16 4.22
CA ASP A 31 8.62 -14.19 3.07
C ASP A 31 8.08 -15.04 1.89
N VAL A 32 7.06 -15.89 2.15
CA VAL A 32 6.34 -16.66 1.14
C VAL A 32 4.92 -16.14 0.93
N LEU A 33 4.21 -15.83 2.02
CA LEU A 33 2.82 -15.38 1.95
C LEU A 33 2.68 -14.01 1.27
N LEU A 34 3.58 -13.08 1.54
CA LEU A 34 3.52 -11.75 0.94
C LEU A 34 3.69 -11.81 -0.58
N PRO A 35 4.74 -12.46 -1.16
CA PRO A 35 4.85 -12.65 -2.61
C PRO A 35 3.65 -13.40 -3.20
N PHE A 36 3.10 -14.40 -2.50
CA PHE A 36 1.92 -15.12 -2.95
C PHE A 36 0.68 -14.20 -3.04
N VAL A 37 0.39 -13.43 -2.00
CA VAL A 37 -0.74 -12.48 -1.99
C VAL A 37 -0.55 -11.41 -3.07
N MET A 38 0.65 -10.86 -3.24
CA MET A 38 0.95 -9.93 -4.32
C MET A 38 0.71 -10.58 -5.69
N ALA A 39 1.13 -11.83 -5.88
CA ALA A 39 0.89 -12.56 -7.12
C ALA A 39 -0.59 -12.77 -7.41
N VAL A 40 -1.42 -13.07 -6.38
CA VAL A 40 -2.88 -13.15 -6.52
C VAL A 40 -3.45 -11.81 -7.03
N LEU A 41 -3.08 -10.69 -6.37
CA LEU A 41 -3.59 -9.37 -6.73
C LEU A 41 -3.12 -8.93 -8.13
N PHE A 42 -1.85 -9.13 -8.47
CA PHE A 42 -1.36 -8.87 -9.82
C PHE A 42 -2.03 -9.77 -10.86
N SER A 43 -2.29 -11.04 -10.53
CA SER A 43 -3.03 -11.94 -11.43
C SER A 43 -4.44 -11.42 -11.72
N ILE A 44 -5.12 -10.85 -10.72
CA ILE A 44 -6.44 -10.22 -10.90
C ILE A 44 -6.35 -9.01 -11.84
N ILE A 45 -5.28 -8.20 -11.74
CA ILE A 45 -5.06 -7.02 -12.61
C ILE A 45 -4.76 -7.46 -14.05
N PHE A 46 -3.90 -8.49 -14.23
CA PHE A 46 -3.44 -8.90 -15.55
C PHE A 46 -4.35 -9.89 -16.27
N LYS A 47 -5.27 -10.55 -15.57
CA LYS A 47 -6.24 -11.48 -16.16
C LYS A 47 -7.01 -10.89 -17.35
N PRO A 48 -7.57 -9.66 -17.30
CA PRO A 48 -8.25 -9.06 -18.45
C PRO A 48 -7.33 -8.87 -19.67
N VAL A 49 -6.04 -8.57 -19.42
CA VAL A 49 -5.06 -8.39 -20.50
C VAL A 49 -4.85 -9.72 -21.24
N ILE A 50 -4.72 -10.82 -20.48
CA ILE A 50 -4.59 -12.17 -21.05
C ILE A 50 -5.87 -12.55 -21.81
N GLU A 51 -7.05 -12.29 -21.25
CA GLU A 51 -8.34 -12.56 -21.90
C GLU A 51 -8.50 -11.74 -23.20
N TRP A 52 -8.08 -10.48 -23.18
CA TRP A 52 -8.07 -9.63 -24.38
C TRP A 52 -7.10 -10.15 -25.46
N LEU A 53 -5.88 -10.57 -25.09
CA LEU A 53 -4.93 -11.19 -26.03
C LEU A 53 -5.51 -12.47 -26.63
N ARG A 54 -6.16 -13.30 -25.82
CA ARG A 54 -6.84 -14.52 -26.29
C ARG A 54 -8.01 -14.21 -27.25
N SER A 55 -8.76 -13.14 -27.03
CA SER A 55 -9.80 -12.70 -27.97
C SER A 55 -9.24 -12.30 -29.35
N LYS A 56 -7.95 -11.92 -29.40
CA LYS A 56 -7.17 -11.68 -30.63
C LYS A 56 -6.55 -12.95 -31.22
N ARG A 57 -6.96 -14.15 -30.77
CA ARG A 57 -6.45 -15.47 -31.19
C ARG A 57 -5.00 -15.77 -30.80
N VAL A 58 -4.44 -15.03 -29.81
CA VAL A 58 -3.12 -15.34 -29.26
C VAL A 58 -3.24 -16.61 -28.39
N PRO A 59 -2.40 -17.63 -28.60
CA PRO A 59 -2.36 -18.83 -27.76
C PRO A 59 -2.15 -18.47 -26.29
N MET A 60 -2.81 -19.20 -25.37
CA MET A 60 -2.75 -18.95 -23.91
C MET A 60 -1.31 -18.85 -23.40
N VAL A 61 -0.44 -19.76 -23.86
CA VAL A 61 0.95 -19.82 -23.45
C VAL A 61 1.71 -18.54 -23.82
N ILE A 62 1.52 -18.06 -25.05
CA ILE A 62 2.18 -16.84 -25.54
C ILE A 62 1.63 -15.60 -24.80
N ALA A 63 0.33 -15.51 -24.59
CA ALA A 63 -0.28 -14.42 -23.85
C ALA A 63 0.23 -14.38 -22.39
N LEU A 64 0.31 -15.55 -21.74
CA LEU A 64 0.81 -15.69 -20.37
C LEU A 64 2.26 -15.25 -20.26
N PHE A 65 3.16 -15.85 -21.05
CA PHE A 65 4.57 -15.51 -21.01
C PHE A 65 4.84 -14.06 -21.44
N GLY A 66 4.10 -13.54 -22.42
CA GLY A 66 4.20 -12.13 -22.83
C GLY A 66 3.88 -11.17 -21.69
N VAL A 67 2.80 -11.41 -20.95
CA VAL A 67 2.43 -10.60 -19.78
C VAL A 67 3.46 -10.73 -18.66
N LEU A 68 3.93 -11.95 -18.35
CA LEU A 68 4.91 -12.19 -17.32
C LEU A 68 6.26 -11.55 -17.63
N ILE A 69 6.73 -11.63 -18.88
CA ILE A 69 7.97 -10.98 -19.32
C ILE A 69 7.82 -9.46 -19.22
N LEU A 70 6.72 -8.90 -19.73
CA LEU A 70 6.47 -7.46 -19.64
C LEU A 70 6.46 -6.97 -18.19
N PHE A 71 5.78 -7.70 -17.30
CA PHE A 71 5.74 -7.39 -15.88
C PHE A 71 7.12 -7.49 -15.23
N SER A 72 7.89 -8.56 -15.52
CA SER A 72 9.23 -8.74 -14.99
C SER A 72 10.19 -7.65 -15.47
N VAL A 73 10.11 -7.27 -16.75
CA VAL A 73 10.92 -6.18 -17.31
C VAL A 73 10.54 -4.84 -16.65
N ALA A 74 9.25 -4.58 -16.46
CA ALA A 74 8.79 -3.37 -15.77
C ALA A 74 9.33 -3.29 -14.34
N LEU A 75 9.21 -4.37 -13.56
CA LEU A 75 9.73 -4.43 -12.19
C LEU A 75 11.27 -4.31 -12.16
N PHE A 76 11.98 -4.97 -13.10
CA PHE A 76 13.42 -4.86 -13.20
C PHE A 76 13.87 -3.42 -13.49
N LEU A 77 13.22 -2.74 -14.44
CA LEU A 77 13.53 -1.35 -14.77
C LEU A 77 13.27 -0.41 -13.58
N ILE A 78 12.16 -0.61 -12.87
CA ILE A 78 11.84 0.13 -11.64
C ILE A 78 12.93 -0.11 -10.58
N GLY A 79 13.26 -1.36 -10.31
CA GLY A 79 14.30 -1.72 -9.34
C GLY A 79 15.67 -1.15 -9.74
N TRP A 80 16.01 -1.18 -11.02
CA TRP A 80 17.25 -0.60 -11.55
C TRP A 80 17.30 0.93 -11.36
N VAL A 81 16.21 1.64 -11.68
CA VAL A 81 16.12 3.10 -11.47
C VAL A 81 16.27 3.45 -10.00
N LEU A 82 15.57 2.74 -9.11
CA LEU A 82 15.68 2.94 -7.68
C LEU A 82 17.09 2.66 -7.16
N TYR A 83 17.72 1.58 -7.61
CA TYR A 83 19.10 1.24 -7.26
C TYR A 83 20.08 2.32 -7.73
N ALA A 84 20.02 2.71 -9.01
CA ALA A 84 20.89 3.74 -9.58
C ALA A 84 20.71 5.08 -8.85
N SER A 85 19.47 5.46 -8.55
CA SER A 85 19.18 6.68 -7.80
C SER A 85 19.66 6.64 -6.35
N THR A 86 19.58 5.48 -5.71
CA THR A 86 20.13 5.28 -4.35
C THR A 86 21.64 5.46 -4.35
N VAL A 87 22.34 4.87 -5.33
CA VAL A 87 23.80 5.03 -5.49
C VAL A 87 24.16 6.51 -5.74
N SER A 88 23.41 7.18 -6.59
CA SER A 88 23.63 8.63 -6.86
C SER A 88 23.38 9.48 -5.62
N PHE A 89 22.33 9.17 -4.84
CA PHE A 89 22.04 9.86 -3.58
C PHE A 89 23.17 9.70 -2.57
N VAL A 90 23.72 8.50 -2.42
CA VAL A 90 24.89 8.26 -1.55
C VAL A 90 26.10 9.10 -1.98
N ALA A 91 26.34 9.18 -3.28
CA ALA A 91 27.47 9.95 -3.82
C ALA A 91 27.31 11.47 -3.58
N GLU A 92 26.07 11.98 -3.51
CA GLU A 92 25.80 13.39 -3.26
C GLU A 92 25.59 13.71 -1.75
N LEU A 93 25.51 12.71 -0.89
CA LEU A 93 25.35 12.87 0.56
C LEU A 93 26.33 13.89 1.19
N PRO A 94 27.63 13.88 0.85
CA PRO A 94 28.58 14.87 1.43
C PRO A 94 28.21 16.32 1.15
N LYS A 95 27.57 16.60 -0.01
CA LYS A 95 27.09 17.93 -0.37
C LYS A 95 25.94 18.37 0.56
N TYR A 96 25.04 17.45 0.91
CA TYR A 96 23.95 17.72 1.84
C TYR A 96 24.44 17.80 3.28
N GLU A 97 25.42 16.98 3.67
CA GLU A 97 26.04 16.99 5.00
C GLU A 97 26.58 18.38 5.37
N ALA A 98 27.34 18.98 4.46
CA ALA A 98 27.86 20.34 4.67
C ALA A 98 26.76 21.40 4.85
N LYS A 99 25.62 21.25 4.18
CA LYS A 99 24.48 22.17 4.36
C LYS A 99 23.68 21.89 5.62
N ILE A 100 23.52 20.61 5.99
CA ILE A 100 22.84 20.23 7.23
C ILE A 100 23.61 20.75 8.43
N SER A 101 24.95 20.62 8.47
CA SER A 101 25.76 21.14 9.57
C SER A 101 25.56 22.66 9.73
N VAL A 102 25.61 23.43 8.66
CA VAL A 102 25.38 24.89 8.71
C VAL A 102 23.98 25.24 9.26
N ILE A 103 22.94 24.49 8.86
CA ILE A 103 21.57 24.73 9.35
C ILE A 103 21.47 24.36 10.84
N VAL A 104 22.04 23.21 11.25
CA VAL A 104 22.04 22.76 12.63
C VAL A 104 22.78 23.74 13.52
N ASP A 105 23.98 24.18 13.12
CA ASP A 105 24.77 25.18 13.84
C ASP A 105 24.01 26.52 13.96
N GLY A 106 23.28 26.92 12.91
CA GLY A 106 22.42 28.11 12.94
C GLY A 106 21.22 27.99 13.87
N ILE A 107 20.60 26.82 13.93
CA ILE A 107 19.49 26.51 14.86
C ILE A 107 20.03 26.47 16.29
N GLU A 108 21.16 25.80 16.52
CA GLU A 108 21.83 25.72 17.83
C GLU A 108 22.20 27.12 18.35
N ALA A 109 22.82 27.94 17.52
CA ALA A 109 23.14 29.33 17.86
C ALA A 109 21.87 30.15 18.22
N SER A 110 20.79 29.92 17.49
CA SER A 110 19.51 30.59 17.74
C SER A 110 18.91 30.11 19.08
N ILE A 111 18.86 28.81 19.33
CA ILE A 111 18.34 28.23 20.59
C ILE A 111 19.18 28.69 21.78
N LEU A 112 20.52 28.68 21.68
CA LEU A 112 21.41 29.16 22.70
C LEU A 112 21.21 30.66 22.96
N GLY A 113 21.04 31.47 21.90
CA GLY A 113 20.72 32.90 22.03
C GLY A 113 19.39 33.16 22.74
N TRP A 114 18.37 32.33 22.52
CA TRP A 114 17.10 32.38 23.25
C TRP A 114 17.27 31.92 24.72
N ALA A 115 17.96 30.79 24.93
CA ALA A 115 18.18 30.24 26.28
C ALA A 115 18.94 31.18 27.18
N THR A 116 20.00 31.83 26.68
CA THR A 116 20.74 32.85 27.41
C THR A 116 19.89 34.10 27.73
N ARG A 117 18.94 34.45 26.85
CA ARG A 117 18.06 35.59 27.06
C ARG A 117 17.00 35.34 28.15
N PHE A 118 16.63 34.07 28.37
CA PHE A 118 15.64 33.65 29.35
C PHE A 118 16.24 32.92 30.56
N ASP A 119 17.58 32.94 30.69
CA ASP A 119 18.33 32.30 31.81
C ASP A 119 17.96 30.80 31.98
N ILE A 120 17.75 30.10 30.88
CA ILE A 120 17.43 28.68 30.85
C ILE A 120 18.76 27.92 30.76
N PRO A 121 19.13 27.10 31.75
CA PRO A 121 20.33 26.26 31.65
C PRO A 121 20.10 25.11 30.68
N LEU A 122 20.48 25.30 29.43
CA LEU A 122 20.57 24.20 28.47
C LEU A 122 21.93 23.53 28.72
N GLY A 123 21.90 22.22 29.04
CA GLY A 123 23.11 21.40 29.00
C GLY A 123 23.72 21.41 27.59
N GLU A 124 25.02 21.12 27.50
CA GLU A 124 25.72 20.97 26.20
C GLU A 124 25.09 19.78 25.41
N VAL A 125 24.05 20.05 24.67
CA VAL A 125 23.48 19.09 23.72
C VAL A 125 24.20 19.32 22.40
N GLN A 126 25.14 18.48 22.06
CA GLN A 126 25.78 18.48 20.74
C GLN A 126 24.79 17.90 19.73
N TRP A 127 24.03 18.77 19.09
CA TRP A 127 23.05 18.39 18.06
C TRP A 127 23.70 17.77 16.82
N SER A 128 24.98 18.10 16.56
CA SER A 128 25.80 17.48 15.51
C SER A 128 25.94 15.95 15.70
N ASP A 129 26.01 15.46 16.94
CA ASP A 129 26.13 14.02 17.24
C ASP A 129 24.77 13.30 17.11
N ALA A 130 23.65 14.02 17.24
CA ALA A 130 22.32 13.46 17.08
C ALA A 130 21.98 13.17 15.62
N ILE A 131 22.61 13.88 14.67
CA ILE A 131 22.42 13.65 13.22
C ILE A 131 23.61 12.84 12.71
N GLN A 132 23.69 11.57 13.09
CA GLN A 132 24.68 10.65 12.55
C GLN A 132 24.31 10.29 11.09
N LEU A 133 24.85 11.04 10.12
CA LEU A 133 24.73 10.67 8.70
C LEU A 133 25.35 9.31 8.40
N SER A 134 26.27 8.82 9.25
CA SER A 134 26.75 7.43 9.21
C SER A 134 25.61 6.41 9.29
N SER A 135 24.55 6.69 10.06
CA SER A 135 23.34 5.85 10.13
C SER A 135 22.54 5.88 8.83
N VAL A 136 22.48 7.04 8.16
CA VAL A 136 21.85 7.18 6.85
C VAL A 136 22.65 6.42 5.80
N THR A 137 23.98 6.58 5.82
CA THR A 137 24.89 5.85 4.90
C THR A 137 24.80 4.33 5.11
N ALA A 138 24.73 3.87 6.38
CA ALA A 138 24.54 2.46 6.71
C ALA A 138 23.17 1.93 6.25
N ALA A 139 22.09 2.69 6.43
CA ALA A 139 20.77 2.32 5.95
C ALA A 139 20.71 2.21 4.42
N ILE A 140 21.42 3.09 3.71
CA ILE A 140 21.47 3.11 2.25
C ILE A 140 22.38 1.99 1.71
N THR A 141 23.52 1.71 2.33
CA THR A 141 24.37 0.57 1.95
C THR A 141 23.68 -0.78 2.19
N THR A 142 22.84 -0.86 3.23
CA THR A 142 21.92 -2.00 3.42
C THR A 142 20.88 -2.07 2.30
N GLY A 143 20.48 -0.93 1.71
CA GLY A 143 19.60 -0.85 0.54
C GLY A 143 20.19 -1.53 -0.71
N VAL A 144 21.51 -1.51 -0.91
CA VAL A 144 22.17 -2.24 -2.02
C VAL A 144 21.99 -3.76 -1.87
N GLY A 145 22.09 -4.31 -0.64
CA GLY A 145 21.76 -5.70 -0.35
C GLY A 145 20.28 -6.03 -0.59
N SER A 146 19.41 -5.04 -0.48
CA SER A 146 17.97 -5.17 -0.72
C SER A 146 17.62 -5.38 -2.20
N PHE A 147 18.51 -5.05 -3.16
CA PHE A 147 18.25 -5.30 -4.58
C PHE A 147 18.21 -6.80 -4.91
N ILE A 148 19.07 -7.60 -4.29
CA ILE A 148 19.04 -9.08 -4.44
C ILE A 148 17.73 -9.64 -3.85
N SER A 149 17.34 -9.15 -2.66
CA SER A 149 16.08 -9.54 -2.04
C SER A 149 14.86 -9.12 -2.89
N PHE A 150 14.92 -7.93 -3.51
CA PHE A 150 13.90 -7.47 -4.45
C PHE A 150 13.79 -8.40 -5.67
N LEU A 151 14.92 -8.82 -6.27
CA LEU A 151 14.93 -9.76 -7.40
C LEU A 151 14.36 -11.13 -7.01
N THR A 152 14.73 -11.64 -5.82
CA THR A 152 14.21 -12.91 -5.29
C THR A 152 12.69 -12.83 -5.07
N THR A 153 12.20 -11.76 -4.45
CA THR A 153 10.77 -11.53 -4.23
C THR A 153 10.02 -11.41 -5.56
N THR A 154 10.58 -10.66 -6.52
CA THR A 154 10.02 -10.52 -7.87
C THR A 154 9.92 -11.89 -8.57
N PHE A 155 10.96 -12.69 -8.47
CA PHE A 155 10.95 -14.06 -9.03
C PHE A 155 9.83 -14.91 -8.42
N LEU A 156 9.66 -14.89 -7.11
CA LEU A 156 8.56 -15.61 -6.43
C LEU A 156 7.19 -15.11 -6.87
N ILE A 157 6.99 -13.78 -6.99
CA ILE A 157 5.74 -13.21 -7.49
C ILE A 157 5.45 -13.71 -8.89
N VAL A 158 6.42 -13.64 -9.80
CA VAL A 158 6.26 -14.10 -11.19
C VAL A 158 5.97 -15.59 -11.25
N LEU A 159 6.66 -16.38 -10.43
CA LEU A 159 6.45 -17.83 -10.35
C LEU A 159 5.01 -18.14 -9.89
N PHE A 160 4.55 -17.52 -8.81
CA PHE A 160 3.17 -17.71 -8.34
C PHE A 160 2.14 -17.21 -9.38
N MET A 161 2.39 -16.06 -10.02
CA MET A 161 1.52 -15.55 -11.10
C MET A 161 1.42 -16.56 -12.25
N LEU A 162 2.53 -17.19 -12.64
CA LEU A 162 2.54 -18.22 -13.67
C LEU A 162 1.55 -19.35 -13.35
N PHE A 163 1.59 -19.87 -12.13
CA PHE A 163 0.69 -20.94 -11.70
C PHE A 163 -0.77 -20.46 -11.55
N ILE A 164 -0.99 -19.28 -10.96
CA ILE A 164 -2.34 -18.74 -10.75
C ILE A 164 -3.02 -18.45 -12.10
N LEU A 165 -2.35 -17.74 -12.99
CA LEU A 165 -2.89 -17.38 -14.30
C LEU A 165 -3.03 -18.61 -15.21
N GLY A 166 -2.07 -19.54 -15.15
CA GLY A 166 -2.09 -20.79 -15.88
C GLY A 166 -3.26 -21.69 -15.49
N SER A 167 -3.64 -21.72 -14.20
CA SER A 167 -4.73 -22.55 -13.68
C SER A 167 -6.08 -21.81 -13.57
N SER A 168 -6.13 -20.52 -13.87
CA SER A 168 -7.31 -19.68 -13.61
C SER A 168 -8.59 -20.15 -14.33
N GLY A 169 -8.47 -20.82 -15.49
CA GLY A 169 -9.60 -21.39 -16.23
C GLY A 169 -10.21 -22.65 -15.59
N GLU A 170 -9.46 -23.35 -14.75
CA GLU A 170 -9.87 -24.64 -14.19
C GLU A 170 -10.49 -24.52 -12.78
N LEU A 171 -10.23 -23.43 -12.08
CA LEU A 171 -10.63 -23.28 -10.66
C LEU A 171 -12.15 -23.41 -10.50
N GLY A 172 -12.94 -22.73 -11.35
CA GLY A 172 -14.39 -22.82 -11.31
C GLY A 172 -14.92 -24.23 -11.64
N THR A 173 -14.24 -24.94 -12.54
CA THR A 173 -14.57 -26.32 -12.88
C THR A 173 -14.22 -27.28 -11.72
N LYS A 174 -13.05 -27.12 -11.14
CA LYS A 174 -12.62 -27.92 -9.96
C LYS A 174 -13.56 -27.73 -8.77
N VAL A 175 -13.99 -26.51 -8.48
CA VAL A 175 -14.97 -26.22 -7.41
C VAL A 175 -16.30 -26.91 -7.69
N ARG A 176 -16.81 -26.87 -8.93
CA ARG A 176 -18.07 -27.56 -9.30
C ARG A 176 -17.99 -29.08 -9.19
N HIS A 177 -16.83 -29.67 -9.45
CA HIS A 177 -16.64 -31.12 -9.33
C HIS A 177 -16.39 -31.56 -7.88
N ALA A 178 -15.79 -30.71 -7.04
CA ALA A 178 -15.42 -31.04 -5.67
C ALA A 178 -16.57 -30.90 -4.66
N PHE A 179 -17.55 -30.03 -4.94
CA PHE A 179 -18.62 -29.71 -3.98
C PHE A 179 -20.01 -29.89 -4.60
N PRO A 180 -21.05 -30.24 -3.76
CA PRO A 180 -22.46 -30.25 -4.20
C PRO A 180 -22.87 -28.91 -4.85
N ALA A 181 -23.80 -28.95 -5.80
CA ALA A 181 -24.19 -27.80 -6.63
C ALA A 181 -24.48 -26.53 -5.81
N GLN A 182 -25.21 -26.67 -4.70
CA GLN A 182 -25.57 -25.55 -3.81
C GLN A 182 -24.35 -24.81 -3.25
N TYR A 183 -23.34 -25.55 -2.79
CA TYR A 183 -22.10 -24.96 -2.23
C TYR A 183 -21.17 -24.43 -3.35
N SER A 184 -21.13 -25.11 -4.49
CA SER A 184 -20.30 -24.69 -5.62
C SER A 184 -20.81 -23.40 -6.26
N ASP A 185 -22.14 -23.22 -6.37
CA ASP A 185 -22.74 -21.99 -6.90
C ASP A 185 -22.53 -20.80 -5.96
N TRP A 186 -22.71 -21.02 -4.64
CA TRP A 186 -22.40 -20.02 -3.62
C TRP A 186 -20.91 -19.61 -3.67
N MET A 187 -19.99 -20.56 -3.62
CA MET A 187 -18.55 -20.29 -3.66
C MET A 187 -18.13 -19.59 -4.94
N SER A 188 -18.68 -20.01 -6.08
CA SER A 188 -18.45 -19.37 -7.37
C SER A 188 -18.97 -17.93 -7.42
N SER A 189 -20.07 -17.64 -6.73
CA SER A 189 -20.62 -16.28 -6.60
C SER A 189 -19.71 -15.39 -5.78
N VAL A 190 -19.27 -15.86 -4.60
CA VAL A 190 -18.35 -15.13 -3.71
C VAL A 190 -17.04 -14.83 -4.44
N LEU A 191 -16.43 -15.84 -5.07
CA LEU A 191 -15.19 -15.66 -5.83
C LEU A 191 -15.33 -14.65 -6.97
N ARG A 192 -16.44 -14.65 -7.69
CA ARG A 192 -16.73 -13.65 -8.76
C ARG A 192 -16.87 -12.25 -8.18
N THR A 193 -17.56 -12.11 -7.04
CA THR A 193 -17.72 -10.81 -6.38
C THR A 193 -16.38 -10.26 -5.91
N VAL A 194 -15.54 -11.09 -5.27
CA VAL A 194 -14.18 -10.72 -4.89
C VAL A 194 -13.35 -10.31 -6.12
N ASP A 195 -13.32 -11.18 -7.16
CA ASP A 195 -12.56 -10.89 -8.39
C ASP A 195 -13.00 -9.56 -9.04
N SER A 196 -14.29 -9.30 -9.14
CA SER A 196 -14.80 -8.07 -9.77
C SER A 196 -14.53 -6.81 -8.93
N GLN A 197 -14.84 -6.83 -7.64
CA GLN A 197 -14.69 -5.64 -6.78
C GLN A 197 -13.23 -5.32 -6.49
N VAL A 198 -12.42 -6.33 -6.16
CA VAL A 198 -10.98 -6.15 -5.91
C VAL A 198 -10.27 -5.70 -7.20
N ARG A 199 -10.62 -6.27 -8.34
CA ARG A 199 -10.07 -5.86 -9.65
C ARG A 199 -10.42 -4.40 -9.96
N GLN A 200 -11.70 -4.01 -9.84
CA GLN A 200 -12.11 -2.63 -10.07
C GLN A 200 -11.33 -1.66 -9.17
N TYR A 201 -11.21 -1.98 -7.89
CA TYR A 201 -10.42 -1.19 -6.95
C TYR A 201 -8.95 -1.10 -7.39
N LEU A 202 -8.30 -2.24 -7.62
CA LEU A 202 -6.87 -2.28 -7.95
C LEU A 202 -6.56 -1.54 -9.25
N VAL A 203 -7.32 -1.76 -10.30
CA VAL A 203 -7.12 -1.09 -11.61
C VAL A 203 -7.30 0.42 -11.44
N THR A 204 -8.40 0.85 -10.81
CA THR A 204 -8.68 2.27 -10.59
C THR A 204 -7.61 2.92 -9.72
N LYS A 205 -7.24 2.27 -8.61
CA LYS A 205 -6.20 2.79 -7.71
C LYS A 205 -4.83 2.86 -8.41
N THR A 206 -4.48 1.86 -9.22
CA THR A 206 -3.24 1.87 -10.00
C THR A 206 -3.20 3.04 -10.98
N LEU A 207 -4.28 3.31 -11.71
CA LEU A 207 -4.36 4.42 -12.66
C LEU A 207 -4.25 5.78 -11.95
N ILE A 208 -4.98 5.96 -10.83
CA ILE A 208 -4.91 7.19 -10.03
C ILE A 208 -3.48 7.37 -9.46
N SER A 209 -2.90 6.31 -8.91
CA SER A 209 -1.55 6.33 -8.37
C SER A 209 -0.51 6.66 -9.43
N LEU A 210 -0.65 6.08 -10.64
CA LEU A 210 0.24 6.39 -11.77
C LEU A 210 0.14 7.85 -12.17
N ALA A 211 -1.07 8.40 -12.26
CA ALA A 211 -1.28 9.81 -12.55
C ALA A 211 -0.69 10.71 -11.45
N THR A 212 -0.91 10.35 -10.17
CA THR A 212 -0.35 11.10 -9.03
C THR A 212 1.18 11.08 -9.05
N GLY A 213 1.80 9.91 -9.28
CA GLY A 213 3.25 9.77 -9.38
C GLY A 213 3.83 10.53 -10.56
N ALA A 214 3.17 10.50 -11.72
CA ALA A 214 3.58 11.25 -12.91
C ALA A 214 3.48 12.77 -12.70
N LEU A 215 2.42 13.25 -12.07
CA LEU A 215 2.27 14.66 -11.72
C LEU A 215 3.31 15.10 -10.68
N THR A 216 3.57 14.29 -9.67
CA THR A 216 4.62 14.53 -8.68
C THR A 216 5.99 14.64 -9.36
N TRP A 217 6.34 13.67 -10.21
CA TRP A 217 7.55 13.73 -11.01
C TRP A 217 7.64 15.02 -11.85
N LEU A 218 6.58 15.35 -12.57
CA LEU A 218 6.54 16.53 -13.45
C LEU A 218 6.73 17.84 -12.67
N VAL A 219 6.04 18.01 -11.53
CA VAL A 219 6.19 19.19 -10.66
C VAL A 219 7.62 19.33 -10.18
N LEU A 220 8.20 18.25 -9.66
CA LEU A 220 9.57 18.25 -9.15
C LEU A 220 10.60 18.47 -10.26
N PHE A 221 10.39 17.89 -11.43
CA PHE A 221 11.24 18.07 -12.61
C PHE A 221 11.26 19.54 -13.09
N ILE A 222 10.10 20.19 -13.17
CA ILE A 222 9.98 21.59 -13.56
C ILE A 222 10.67 22.51 -12.55
N LEU A 223 10.61 22.18 -11.27
CA LEU A 223 11.24 22.94 -10.19
C LEU A 223 12.73 22.64 -10.02
N GLY A 224 13.31 21.72 -10.82
CA GLY A 224 14.73 21.37 -10.78
C GLY A 224 15.13 20.61 -9.50
N VAL A 225 14.20 19.87 -8.91
CA VAL A 225 14.45 19.09 -7.70
C VAL A 225 15.18 17.79 -8.04
N ASP A 226 16.25 17.50 -7.31
CA ASP A 226 17.02 16.27 -7.45
C ASP A 226 16.13 15.04 -7.18
N PHE A 227 16.42 13.94 -7.85
CA PHE A 227 15.69 12.68 -7.71
C PHE A 227 14.17 12.75 -8.00
N ALA A 228 13.72 13.71 -8.83
CA ALA A 228 12.32 13.92 -9.16
C ALA A 228 11.61 12.63 -9.59
N LEU A 229 12.26 11.77 -10.41
CA LEU A 229 11.70 10.49 -10.87
C LEU A 229 11.48 9.51 -9.72
N VAL A 230 12.41 9.47 -8.75
CA VAL A 230 12.30 8.62 -7.56
C VAL A 230 11.13 9.05 -6.71
N PHE A 231 11.01 10.35 -6.43
CA PHE A 231 9.89 10.87 -5.67
C PHE A 231 8.55 10.66 -6.37
N GLY A 232 8.51 10.76 -7.70
CA GLY A 232 7.33 10.40 -8.49
C GLY A 232 6.95 8.92 -8.30
N PHE A 233 7.94 8.01 -8.33
CA PHE A 233 7.71 6.59 -8.07
C PHE A 233 7.33 6.30 -6.62
N VAL A 234 7.98 6.95 -5.66
CA VAL A 234 7.62 6.86 -4.24
C VAL A 234 6.19 7.35 -4.02
N ALA A 235 5.79 8.46 -4.63
CA ALA A 235 4.43 8.97 -4.58
C ALA A 235 3.42 7.99 -5.19
N PHE A 236 3.78 7.31 -6.31
CA PHE A 236 2.97 6.23 -6.89
C PHE A 236 2.71 5.10 -5.89
N ILE A 237 3.75 4.61 -5.21
CA ILE A 237 3.61 3.53 -4.22
C ILE A 237 2.86 4.01 -2.98
N LEU A 238 3.25 5.16 -2.42
CA LEU A 238 2.65 5.71 -1.22
C LEU A 238 1.17 6.06 -1.40
N ASN A 239 0.75 6.40 -2.61
CA ASN A 239 -0.65 6.71 -2.91
C ASN A 239 -1.61 5.52 -2.65
N TYR A 240 -1.11 4.28 -2.55
CA TYR A 240 -1.92 3.14 -2.12
C TYR A 240 -2.26 3.17 -0.62
N ILE A 241 -1.49 3.92 0.18
CA ILE A 241 -1.66 4.04 1.63
C ILE A 241 -2.52 5.28 1.93
N PRO A 242 -3.79 5.13 2.32
CA PRO A 242 -4.67 6.28 2.55
C PRO A 242 -4.12 7.26 3.60
N ASN A 243 -4.20 8.55 3.31
CA ASN A 243 -3.77 9.68 4.15
C ASN A 243 -2.27 9.75 4.48
N ILE A 244 -1.68 8.67 4.99
CA ILE A 244 -0.26 8.62 5.35
C ILE A 244 0.59 8.79 4.10
N GLY A 245 0.24 8.08 3.02
CA GLY A 245 1.01 8.09 1.78
C GLY A 245 1.06 9.45 1.11
N SER A 246 -0.08 10.15 1.02
CA SER A 246 -0.15 11.49 0.44
C SER A 246 0.68 12.51 1.22
N THR A 247 0.65 12.43 2.56
CA THR A 247 1.45 13.30 3.43
C THR A 247 2.95 13.07 3.22
N LEU A 248 3.41 11.82 3.25
CA LEU A 248 4.83 11.49 3.05
C LEU A 248 5.31 11.83 1.64
N ALA A 249 4.45 11.67 0.63
CA ALA A 249 4.77 12.03 -0.76
C ALA A 249 5.01 13.54 -0.97
N VAL A 250 4.51 14.40 -0.08
CA VAL A 250 4.79 15.85 -0.06
C VAL A 250 5.97 16.18 0.84
N VAL A 251 5.99 15.60 2.06
CA VAL A 251 6.99 15.94 3.09
C VAL A 251 8.41 15.58 2.66
N PHE A 252 8.64 14.40 2.09
CA PHE A 252 9.99 13.97 1.70
C PHE A 252 10.64 14.88 0.66
N PRO A 253 10.00 15.19 -0.49
CA PRO A 253 10.57 16.15 -1.45
C PRO A 253 10.72 17.54 -0.87
N PHE A 254 9.76 18.01 -0.08
CA PHE A 254 9.83 19.31 0.59
C PHE A 254 11.09 19.42 1.47
N VAL A 255 11.32 18.42 2.34
CA VAL A 255 12.50 18.41 3.22
C VAL A 255 13.80 18.37 2.40
N LEU A 256 13.87 17.56 1.33
CA LEU A 256 15.05 17.55 0.46
C LEU A 256 15.32 18.95 -0.13
N THR A 257 14.30 19.66 -0.58
CA THR A 257 14.46 20.98 -1.20
C THR A 257 14.97 22.06 -0.24
N LEU A 258 14.71 21.94 1.07
CA LEU A 258 15.29 22.82 2.08
C LEU A 258 16.84 22.69 2.14
N PHE A 259 17.36 21.51 1.83
CA PHE A 259 18.81 21.27 1.77
C PHE A 259 19.39 21.52 0.38
N GLN A 260 18.61 21.34 -0.69
CA GLN A 260 19.07 21.51 -2.06
C GLN A 260 19.22 22.99 -2.44
N PHE A 261 18.25 23.82 -2.07
CA PHE A 261 18.17 25.21 -2.48
C PHE A 261 18.49 26.17 -1.32
N GLU A 262 19.07 27.34 -1.66
CA GLU A 262 19.30 28.41 -0.67
C GLU A 262 18.07 29.28 -0.46
N SER A 263 17.23 29.38 -1.49
CA SER A 263 15.99 30.17 -1.48
C SER A 263 14.81 29.31 -1.06
N LEU A 264 13.95 29.83 -0.17
CA LEU A 264 12.69 29.18 0.23
C LEU A 264 11.63 29.18 -0.88
N ALA A 265 11.85 29.89 -2.00
CA ALA A 265 10.87 29.95 -3.08
C ALA A 265 10.60 28.56 -3.70
N VAL A 266 11.64 27.74 -3.91
CA VAL A 266 11.50 26.40 -4.47
C VAL A 266 10.84 25.42 -3.46
N PRO A 267 11.28 25.31 -2.19
CA PRO A 267 10.57 24.54 -1.20
C PRO A 267 9.09 24.86 -1.07
N LEU A 268 8.75 26.16 -1.03
CA LEU A 268 7.35 26.59 -1.00
C LEU A 268 6.60 26.20 -2.28
N GLY A 269 7.25 26.34 -3.45
CA GLY A 269 6.71 25.89 -4.73
C GLY A 269 6.42 24.39 -4.74
N VAL A 270 7.33 23.56 -4.17
CA VAL A 270 7.15 22.12 -4.02
C VAL A 270 5.98 21.81 -3.07
N MET A 271 5.92 22.46 -1.92
CA MET A 271 4.84 22.25 -0.96
C MET A 271 3.47 22.60 -1.55
N LEU A 272 3.36 23.71 -2.27
CA LEU A 272 2.11 24.13 -2.90
C LEU A 272 1.75 23.25 -4.12
N GLY A 273 2.73 22.95 -4.98
CA GLY A 273 2.52 22.13 -6.17
C GLY A 273 2.15 20.70 -5.86
N LEU A 274 2.88 20.05 -4.94
CA LEU A 274 2.58 18.68 -4.53
C LEU A 274 1.35 18.62 -3.62
N GLY A 275 1.18 19.57 -2.69
CA GLY A 275 -0.02 19.70 -1.88
C GLY A 275 -1.28 19.87 -2.74
N GLY A 276 -1.22 20.74 -3.74
CA GLY A 276 -2.28 20.91 -4.74
C GLY A 276 -2.56 19.63 -5.53
N THR A 277 -1.51 18.93 -5.97
CA THR A 277 -1.63 17.65 -6.66
C THR A 277 -2.34 16.61 -5.78
N GLN A 278 -1.93 16.47 -4.51
CA GLN A 278 -2.55 15.52 -3.58
C GLN A 278 -4.01 15.91 -3.24
N MET A 279 -4.27 17.23 -3.11
CA MET A 279 -5.63 17.70 -2.86
C MET A 279 -6.57 17.39 -4.04
N VAL A 280 -6.13 17.65 -5.27
CA VAL A 280 -6.94 17.39 -6.47
C VAL A 280 -7.10 15.88 -6.69
N MET A 281 -6.00 15.12 -6.65
CA MET A 281 -6.04 13.68 -6.91
C MET A 281 -6.77 12.92 -5.81
N GLY A 282 -6.47 13.18 -4.54
CA GLY A 282 -7.03 12.44 -3.41
C GLY A 282 -8.45 12.85 -3.04
N ASN A 283 -8.79 14.15 -3.08
CA ASN A 283 -10.08 14.63 -2.60
C ASN A 283 -11.11 14.88 -3.71
N VAL A 284 -10.68 15.02 -4.97
CA VAL A 284 -11.59 15.29 -6.10
C VAL A 284 -11.65 14.13 -7.08
N ILE A 285 -10.50 13.69 -7.59
CA ILE A 285 -10.43 12.69 -8.66
C ILE A 285 -10.71 11.28 -8.11
N GLU A 286 -10.04 10.89 -7.03
CA GLU A 286 -10.18 9.56 -6.46
C GLU A 286 -11.62 9.24 -6.04
N PRO A 287 -12.35 10.08 -5.29
CA PRO A 287 -13.75 9.81 -4.94
C PRO A 287 -14.68 9.73 -6.15
N ARG A 288 -14.45 10.57 -7.17
CA ARG A 288 -15.29 10.58 -8.40
C ARG A 288 -15.11 9.32 -9.24
N ILE A 289 -13.88 8.78 -9.32
CA ILE A 289 -13.59 7.61 -10.14
C ILE A 289 -13.87 6.32 -9.37
N MET A 290 -13.51 6.25 -8.09
CA MET A 290 -13.71 5.06 -7.27
C MET A 290 -15.17 4.82 -6.90
N GLY A 291 -15.97 5.89 -6.73
CA GLY A 291 -17.32 5.75 -6.19
C GLY A 291 -17.31 5.03 -4.83
N PHE A 292 -18.40 4.28 -4.56
CA PHE A 292 -18.53 3.49 -3.33
C PHE A 292 -18.08 2.02 -3.50
N SER A 293 -17.00 1.77 -4.25
CA SER A 293 -16.67 0.43 -4.74
C SER A 293 -16.47 -0.63 -3.66
N LEU A 294 -15.95 -0.29 -2.48
CA LEU A 294 -15.66 -1.27 -1.41
C LEU A 294 -16.50 -1.11 -0.14
N ASN A 295 -17.14 0.06 0.05
CA ASN A 295 -17.98 0.39 1.23
C ASN A 295 -17.34 -0.06 2.58
N LEU A 296 -16.07 0.31 2.79
CA LEU A 296 -15.34 0.07 4.04
C LEU A 296 -15.40 1.32 4.94
N SER A 297 -15.57 1.13 6.24
CA SER A 297 -15.55 2.26 7.17
C SER A 297 -14.13 2.86 7.27
N PRO A 298 -14.00 4.21 7.38
CA PRO A 298 -12.70 4.85 7.52
C PRO A 298 -11.90 4.34 8.73
N LEU A 299 -12.57 4.04 9.83
CA LEU A 299 -11.95 3.45 11.02
C LEU A 299 -11.36 2.08 10.71
N LEU A 300 -12.10 1.24 9.99
CA LEU A 300 -11.63 -0.08 9.61
C LEU A 300 -10.42 0.00 8.68
N ILE A 301 -10.41 0.94 7.73
CA ILE A 301 -9.26 1.18 6.86
C ILE A 301 -8.03 1.56 7.72
N LEU A 302 -8.20 2.45 8.70
CA LEU A 302 -7.11 2.85 9.58
C LEU A 302 -6.57 1.66 10.41
N VAL A 303 -7.47 0.91 11.04
CA VAL A 303 -7.10 -0.30 11.82
C VAL A 303 -6.40 -1.32 10.92
N SER A 304 -6.90 -1.51 9.71
CA SER A 304 -6.30 -2.44 8.75
C SER A 304 -4.90 -2.01 8.32
N LEU A 305 -4.66 -0.71 8.13
CA LEU A 305 -3.32 -0.18 7.82
C LEU A 305 -2.32 -0.50 8.94
N PHE A 306 -2.70 -0.32 10.20
CA PHE A 306 -1.84 -0.66 11.34
C PHE A 306 -1.63 -2.17 11.45
N LEU A 307 -2.68 -2.97 11.31
CA LEU A 307 -2.61 -4.42 11.40
C LEU A 307 -1.70 -5.02 10.32
N TRP A 308 -2.00 -4.72 9.05
CA TRP A 308 -1.22 -5.26 7.93
C TRP A 308 0.17 -4.63 7.85
N GLY A 309 0.30 -3.36 8.27
CA GLY A 309 1.59 -2.69 8.39
C GLY A 309 2.49 -3.33 9.44
N TRP A 310 1.93 -3.76 10.57
CA TRP A 310 2.66 -4.51 11.59
C TRP A 310 3.05 -5.91 11.11
N LEU A 311 2.15 -6.59 10.39
CA LEU A 311 2.39 -7.95 9.88
C LEU A 311 3.45 -7.98 8.77
N TRP A 312 3.33 -7.10 7.76
CA TRP A 312 4.09 -7.18 6.51
C TRP A 312 4.78 -5.86 6.11
N GLY A 313 4.89 -4.90 7.03
CA GLY A 313 5.52 -3.60 6.78
C GLY A 313 4.78 -2.76 5.75
N ILE A 314 5.52 -1.99 4.95
CA ILE A 314 4.97 -1.08 3.95
C ILE A 314 4.10 -1.80 2.91
N TRP A 315 4.47 -3.01 2.51
CA TRP A 315 3.69 -3.81 1.57
C TRP A 315 2.37 -4.25 2.17
N GLY A 316 2.34 -4.56 3.47
CA GLY A 316 1.11 -4.81 4.20
C GLY A 316 0.16 -3.60 4.21
N MET A 317 0.69 -2.39 4.40
CA MET A 317 -0.10 -1.16 4.31
C MET A 317 -0.68 -0.94 2.90
N VAL A 318 0.12 -1.18 1.85
CA VAL A 318 -0.33 -1.11 0.45
C VAL A 318 -1.47 -2.10 0.17
N LEU A 319 -1.39 -3.30 0.74
CA LEU A 319 -2.35 -4.38 0.56
C LEU A 319 -3.55 -4.32 1.53
N ALA A 320 -3.54 -3.43 2.52
CA ALA A 320 -4.51 -3.39 3.60
C ALA A 320 -5.96 -3.28 3.11
N VAL A 321 -6.22 -2.37 2.18
CA VAL A 321 -7.56 -2.12 1.65
C VAL A 321 -8.10 -3.31 0.85
N PRO A 322 -7.40 -3.87 -0.15
CA PRO A 322 -7.90 -5.01 -0.92
C PRO A 322 -8.04 -6.27 -0.07
N LEU A 323 -7.16 -6.50 0.92
CA LEU A 323 -7.28 -7.63 1.83
C LEU A 323 -8.51 -7.50 2.72
N MET A 324 -8.73 -6.32 3.31
CA MET A 324 -9.88 -6.09 4.17
C MET A 324 -11.21 -6.12 3.39
N ALA A 325 -11.22 -5.63 2.15
CA ALA A 325 -12.36 -5.76 1.25
C ALA A 325 -12.68 -7.24 0.96
N THR A 326 -11.65 -8.04 0.69
CA THR A 326 -11.83 -9.49 0.48
C THR A 326 -12.41 -10.17 1.72
N ILE A 327 -11.87 -9.88 2.91
CA ILE A 327 -12.38 -10.42 4.18
C ILE A 327 -13.84 -10.02 4.39
N LYS A 328 -14.19 -8.74 4.18
CA LYS A 328 -15.57 -8.25 4.28
C LYS A 328 -16.51 -9.02 3.36
N ILE A 329 -16.18 -9.12 2.07
CA ILE A 329 -17.01 -9.82 1.09
C ILE A 329 -17.23 -11.28 1.50
N VAL A 330 -16.20 -11.97 2.00
CA VAL A 330 -16.32 -13.34 2.49
C VAL A 330 -17.25 -13.41 3.70
N LEU A 331 -17.07 -12.54 4.70
CA LEU A 331 -17.90 -12.52 5.92
C LEU A 331 -19.37 -12.19 5.61
N GLU A 332 -19.65 -11.28 4.70
CA GLU A 332 -21.02 -10.94 4.27
C GLU A 332 -21.76 -12.11 3.64
N ASN A 333 -21.02 -13.03 3.02
CA ASN A 333 -21.58 -14.19 2.35
C ASN A 333 -21.63 -15.44 3.26
N LEU A 334 -21.10 -15.40 4.48
CA LEU A 334 -21.18 -16.47 5.47
C LEU A 334 -22.32 -16.21 6.45
N ASP A 335 -23.34 -17.08 6.49
CA ASP A 335 -24.58 -16.86 7.24
C ASP A 335 -24.37 -16.55 8.72
N GLY A 336 -23.39 -17.15 9.39
CA GLY A 336 -23.07 -16.88 10.80
C GLY A 336 -22.28 -15.59 11.05
N PHE A 337 -21.63 -15.03 10.01
CA PHE A 337 -20.70 -13.90 10.12
C PHE A 337 -21.18 -12.61 9.41
N ARG A 338 -22.34 -12.65 8.78
CA ARG A 338 -22.97 -11.49 8.14
C ARG A 338 -23.00 -10.22 9.00
N PRO A 339 -23.32 -10.27 10.32
CA PRO A 339 -23.30 -9.07 11.15
C PRO A 339 -21.93 -8.41 11.24
N LEU A 340 -20.84 -9.21 11.24
CA LEU A 340 -19.48 -8.69 11.24
C LEU A 340 -19.14 -7.98 9.91
N GLY A 341 -19.57 -8.55 8.78
CA GLY A 341 -19.42 -7.91 7.48
C GLY A 341 -20.13 -6.54 7.42
N LYS A 342 -21.35 -6.44 7.98
CA LYS A 342 -22.08 -5.17 8.06
C LYS A 342 -21.43 -4.14 8.98
N LEU A 343 -20.81 -4.55 10.09
CA LEU A 343 -20.04 -3.65 10.96
C LEU A 343 -18.81 -3.05 10.27
N MET A 344 -18.34 -3.69 9.21
CA MET A 344 -17.21 -3.19 8.39
C MET A 344 -17.63 -2.13 7.38
N GLU A 345 -18.93 -1.87 7.18
CA GLU A 345 -19.45 -0.91 6.22
C GLU A 345 -19.22 0.55 6.66
N GLY A 346 -18.93 1.40 5.67
CA GLY A 346 -18.68 2.84 5.88
C GLY A 346 -19.96 3.68 5.97
N SER A 347 -21.04 3.26 5.32
CA SER A 347 -22.34 3.87 5.40
C SER A 347 -23.40 2.79 5.59
N LEU A 348 -24.19 2.93 6.63
CA LEU A 348 -25.44 2.15 6.74
C LEU A 348 -26.32 2.59 5.56
N ARG A 349 -26.51 1.74 4.56
CA ARG A 349 -27.64 1.90 3.66
C ARG A 349 -28.86 1.86 4.58
N GLU A 350 -29.67 2.91 4.56
CA GLU A 350 -30.95 2.92 5.25
C GLU A 350 -31.66 1.61 4.92
N ILE A 351 -31.79 0.75 5.92
CA ILE A 351 -32.68 -0.41 5.83
C ILE A 351 -34.05 0.26 5.72
N PRO A 352 -34.82 0.07 4.64
CA PRO A 352 -36.23 0.47 4.65
C PRO A 352 -36.81 -0.11 5.93
N SER A 353 -37.38 0.72 6.79
CA SER A 353 -37.93 0.33 8.07
C SER A 353 -38.88 -0.85 7.83
N ALA A 354 -38.45 -2.05 8.23
CA ALA A 354 -39.29 -3.24 8.20
C ALA A 354 -40.35 -3.25 9.32
N TYR A 355 -40.51 -2.10 9.98
CA TYR A 355 -41.65 -1.80 10.86
C TYR A 355 -42.52 -0.79 10.12
N PRO A 356 -43.68 -1.19 9.55
CA PRO A 356 -44.71 -0.23 9.29
C PRO A 356 -45.06 0.40 10.63
N ASP A 357 -45.05 1.76 10.64
CA ASP A 357 -45.47 2.52 11.77
C ASP A 357 -46.76 1.94 12.33
N ALA A 358 -46.71 1.41 13.56
CA ALA A 358 -47.88 1.13 14.32
C ALA A 358 -48.47 2.54 14.70
N GLU A 359 -49.19 3.12 13.76
CA GLU A 359 -50.13 4.17 14.10
C GLU A 359 -51.31 3.54 14.83
N GLU A 360 -51.45 3.98 16.11
CA GLU A 360 -52.44 3.86 17.14
C GLU A 360 -52.39 2.70 18.09
#